data_315a60e562154c1977e3e70c2952c5d7
#
_entry.id   315a60e562154c1977e3e70c2952c5d7
#
_cell.length_a   1.000
_cell.length_b   1.000
_cell.length_c   1.000
_cell.angle_alpha   90.00
_cell.angle_beta   90.00
_cell.angle_gamma   90.00
#
_symmetry.space_group_name_H-M   'P 1'
#
loop_
_entity.id
_entity.type
_entity.pdbx_description
1 polymer ?
#
loop_
_entity_poly.entity_id
_entity_poly.type
_entity_poly.pdbx_seq_one_letter_code
_entity_poly.pdbx_strand_id
1 'polypeptide(L)'
;MIKEGSKTLLEVTNLHAAVEGVEILKGVDLTVRAGEVHAIMGINGSGKSTFSKVLAGHPDYTVTGGTATFEGKDLFSLEPEERARAGLFLAFQYPVEIPGVSNSALLRLAYNTLQNERGLEELDPLEFEDLLEEKIKVVEMNPRFLSRSVNEGFSGGEKKRNEILQMAVLEPKLAILDETDSGLDIDALRIVASGVNQLLTPDNAVIMVTHYQRLLNYIVPDYVHVMSGGRIVKTGGKELALELEARGYDWLKAAA
;
A
#
# COMPACT_ATOMS: atom_id res chain seq x y z
N MET A 1 -4.94 -21.31 -3.91
CA MET A 1 -4.81 -21.92 -5.27
C MET A 1 -4.07 -20.89 -6.11
N ILE A 2 -2.86 -21.19 -6.59
CA ILE A 2 -2.12 -20.30 -7.50
C ILE A 2 -3.01 -20.09 -8.71
N LYS A 3 -3.41 -18.86 -9.01
CA LYS A 3 -4.10 -18.50 -10.24
C LYS A 3 -3.08 -18.63 -11.37
N GLU A 4 -2.97 -19.84 -11.98
CA GLU A 4 -2.07 -20.07 -13.10
C GLU A 4 -2.35 -19.04 -14.21
N GLY A 5 -1.32 -18.28 -14.59
CA GLY A 5 -1.37 -17.32 -15.69
C GLY A 5 -1.55 -15.86 -15.28
N SER A 6 -1.65 -15.50 -13.99
CA SER A 6 -1.73 -14.08 -13.60
C SER A 6 -0.39 -13.36 -13.83
N LYS A 7 -0.46 -12.12 -14.36
CA LYS A 7 0.69 -11.27 -14.65
C LYS A 7 1.45 -10.92 -13.38
N THR A 8 2.78 -11.05 -13.39
CA THR A 8 3.63 -10.53 -12.31
C THR A 8 3.61 -9.00 -12.36
N LEU A 9 3.20 -8.38 -11.24
CA LEU A 9 3.22 -6.92 -11.07
C LEU A 9 4.53 -6.47 -10.42
N LEU A 10 4.94 -7.12 -9.33
CA LEU A 10 6.17 -6.78 -8.61
C LEU A 10 7.02 -8.04 -8.44
N GLU A 11 8.31 -7.93 -8.75
CA GLU A 11 9.30 -8.95 -8.44
C GLU A 11 10.49 -8.29 -7.76
N VAL A 12 10.79 -8.72 -6.54
CA VAL A 12 11.89 -8.24 -5.71
C VAL A 12 12.84 -9.41 -5.46
N THR A 13 14.11 -9.22 -5.74
CA THR A 13 15.12 -10.27 -5.58
C THR A 13 16.29 -9.74 -4.78
N ASN A 14 16.57 -10.42 -3.66
CA ASN A 14 17.70 -10.17 -2.77
C ASN A 14 17.86 -8.68 -2.42
N LEU A 15 16.77 -7.98 -2.10
CA LEU A 15 16.78 -6.54 -1.85
C LEU A 15 17.49 -6.20 -0.54
N HIS A 16 18.49 -5.34 -0.66
CA HIS A 16 19.22 -4.71 0.44
C HIS A 16 18.99 -3.21 0.44
N ALA A 17 18.73 -2.62 1.60
CA ALA A 17 18.56 -1.18 1.71
C ALA A 17 18.98 -0.67 3.09
N ALA A 18 19.46 0.58 3.11
CA ALA A 18 19.94 1.26 4.31
C ALA A 18 19.23 2.61 4.50
N VAL A 19 19.19 3.06 5.75
CA VAL A 19 18.83 4.42 6.16
C VAL A 19 19.95 4.98 7.03
N GLU A 20 20.41 6.20 6.74
CA GLU A 20 21.52 6.84 7.45
C GLU A 20 22.78 5.93 7.56
N GLY A 21 23.04 5.12 6.53
CA GLY A 21 24.17 4.19 6.49
C GLY A 21 23.98 2.89 7.28
N VAL A 22 22.84 2.70 7.93
CA VAL A 22 22.50 1.47 8.67
C VAL A 22 21.66 0.56 7.77
N GLU A 23 22.17 -0.64 7.48
CA GLU A 23 21.43 -1.63 6.69
C GLU A 23 20.23 -2.19 7.46
N ILE A 24 19.04 -2.00 6.88
CA ILE A 24 17.77 -2.47 7.45
C ILE A 24 17.23 -3.68 6.69
N LEU A 25 17.18 -3.61 5.35
CA LEU A 25 16.80 -4.76 4.52
C LEU A 25 18.06 -5.53 4.15
N LYS A 26 18.02 -6.86 4.30
CA LYS A 26 19.21 -7.74 4.24
C LYS A 26 19.01 -8.92 3.31
N GLY A 27 18.38 -8.70 2.16
CA GLY A 27 18.07 -9.73 1.18
C GLY A 27 16.59 -10.15 1.29
N VAL A 28 15.70 -9.27 0.82
CA VAL A 28 14.25 -9.54 0.75
C VAL A 28 13.91 -10.04 -0.64
N ASP A 29 13.22 -11.19 -0.68
CA ASP A 29 12.65 -11.77 -1.89
C ASP A 29 11.12 -11.75 -1.78
N LEU A 30 10.43 -11.20 -2.81
CA LEU A 30 8.97 -11.16 -2.87
C LEU A 30 8.50 -11.09 -4.32
N THR A 31 7.54 -11.91 -4.68
CA THR A 31 6.83 -11.82 -5.97
C THR A 31 5.35 -11.59 -5.69
N VAL A 32 4.77 -10.60 -6.38
CA VAL A 32 3.34 -10.25 -6.28
C VAL A 32 2.74 -10.27 -7.68
N ARG A 33 1.64 -11.00 -7.85
CA ARG A 33 0.92 -11.09 -9.12
C ARG A 33 -0.41 -10.33 -9.06
N ALA A 34 -0.94 -10.02 -10.21
CA ALA A 34 -2.28 -9.45 -10.34
C ALA A 34 -3.34 -10.37 -9.71
N GLY A 35 -4.29 -9.78 -9.00
CA GLY A 35 -5.35 -10.45 -8.25
C GLY A 35 -4.92 -11.03 -6.90
N GLU A 36 -3.68 -10.79 -6.44
CA GLU A 36 -3.19 -11.31 -5.16
C GLU A 36 -3.25 -10.26 -4.04
N VAL A 37 -3.54 -10.73 -2.84
CA VAL A 37 -3.48 -9.96 -1.59
C VAL A 37 -2.40 -10.56 -0.70
N HIS A 38 -1.38 -9.76 -0.40
CA HIS A 38 -0.25 -10.15 0.43
C HIS A 38 -0.29 -9.42 1.77
N ALA A 39 0.04 -10.09 2.85
CA ALA A 39 0.26 -9.48 4.15
C ALA A 39 1.71 -9.65 4.58
N ILE A 40 2.38 -8.56 4.94
CA ILE A 40 3.71 -8.58 5.55
C ILE A 40 3.55 -8.30 7.03
N MET A 41 3.84 -9.31 7.84
CA MET A 41 3.76 -9.26 9.30
C MET A 41 5.14 -9.34 9.94
N GLY A 42 5.28 -8.85 11.16
CA GLY A 42 6.54 -8.91 11.90
C GLY A 42 6.54 -7.92 13.06
N ILE A 43 7.47 -8.09 13.99
CA ILE A 43 7.64 -7.18 15.12
C ILE A 43 8.07 -5.78 14.65
N ASN A 44 7.92 -4.78 15.51
CA ASN A 44 8.43 -3.44 15.24
C ASN A 44 9.95 -3.48 15.03
N GLY A 45 10.44 -2.69 14.06
CA GLY A 45 11.85 -2.69 13.67
C GLY A 45 12.30 -3.88 12.80
N SER A 46 11.39 -4.75 12.34
CA SER A 46 11.76 -5.87 11.45
C SER A 46 12.08 -5.47 10.00
N GLY A 47 11.76 -4.23 9.59
CA GLY A 47 12.03 -3.71 8.25
C GLY A 47 10.79 -3.51 7.37
N LYS A 48 9.58 -3.78 7.86
CA LYS A 48 8.33 -3.72 7.06
C LYS A 48 8.09 -2.36 6.39
N SER A 49 8.05 -1.28 7.17
CA SER A 49 7.83 0.07 6.63
C SER A 49 9.04 0.57 5.82
N THR A 50 10.25 0.08 6.12
CA THR A 50 11.42 0.32 5.26
C THR A 50 11.20 -0.29 3.88
N PHE A 51 10.70 -1.53 3.81
CA PHE A 51 10.39 -2.20 2.55
C PHE A 51 9.36 -1.39 1.73
N SER A 52 8.25 -0.97 2.34
CA SER A 52 7.23 -0.14 1.70
C SER A 52 7.79 1.16 1.13
N LYS A 53 8.59 1.87 1.94
CA LYS A 53 9.19 3.16 1.58
C LYS A 53 10.25 3.03 0.50
N VAL A 54 11.07 1.99 0.53
CA VAL A 54 12.08 1.69 -0.51
C VAL A 54 11.39 1.44 -1.86
N LEU A 55 10.32 0.65 -1.88
CA LEU A 55 9.56 0.40 -3.11
C LEU A 55 8.90 1.67 -3.65
N ALA A 56 8.42 2.56 -2.77
CA ALA A 56 7.84 3.84 -3.17
C ALA A 56 8.90 4.90 -3.58
N GLY A 57 10.19 4.65 -3.36
CA GLY A 57 11.27 5.57 -3.72
C GLY A 57 11.50 6.69 -2.71
N HIS A 58 11.21 6.45 -1.41
CA HIS A 58 11.41 7.48 -0.39
C HIS A 58 12.89 7.88 -0.29
N PRO A 59 13.24 9.18 -0.34
CA PRO A 59 14.62 9.67 -0.52
C PRO A 59 15.56 9.35 0.65
N ASP A 60 15.04 9.11 1.85
CA ASP A 60 15.87 8.78 3.03
C ASP A 60 16.46 7.37 2.96
N TYR A 61 16.03 6.55 2.01
CA TYR A 61 16.45 5.15 1.91
C TYR A 61 17.32 4.93 0.68
N THR A 62 18.44 4.26 0.88
CA THR A 62 19.38 3.91 -0.18
C THR A 62 19.33 2.42 -0.44
N VAL A 63 19.04 2.03 -1.69
CA VAL A 63 19.19 0.63 -2.14
C VAL A 63 20.67 0.32 -2.24
N THR A 64 21.13 -0.71 -1.52
CA THR A 64 22.55 -1.13 -1.46
C THR A 64 22.81 -2.42 -2.21
N GLY A 65 21.75 -3.13 -2.64
CA GLY A 65 21.88 -4.36 -3.43
C GLY A 65 20.53 -4.98 -3.79
N GLY A 66 20.58 -5.97 -4.66
CA GLY A 66 19.37 -6.64 -5.17
C GLY A 66 18.71 -5.87 -6.31
N THR A 67 17.55 -6.36 -6.73
CA THR A 67 16.74 -5.78 -7.83
C THR A 67 15.28 -5.77 -7.47
N ALA A 68 14.53 -4.81 -8.06
CA ALA A 68 13.08 -4.86 -8.06
C ALA A 68 12.58 -4.45 -9.44
N THR A 69 11.62 -5.21 -9.97
CA THR A 69 10.93 -4.85 -11.21
C THR A 69 9.45 -4.66 -10.95
N PHE A 70 8.86 -3.65 -11.59
CA PHE A 70 7.43 -3.42 -11.61
C PHE A 70 6.92 -3.53 -13.04
N GLU A 71 6.03 -4.48 -13.29
CA GLU A 71 5.59 -4.86 -14.65
C GLU A 71 6.77 -5.12 -15.61
N GLY A 72 7.86 -5.72 -15.11
CA GLY A 72 9.07 -6.03 -15.87
C GLY A 72 10.01 -4.86 -16.10
N LYS A 73 9.70 -3.63 -15.61
CA LYS A 73 10.60 -2.48 -15.66
C LYS A 73 11.37 -2.36 -14.36
N ASP A 74 12.65 -1.96 -14.44
CA ASP A 74 13.48 -1.72 -13.26
C ASP A 74 12.85 -0.60 -12.41
N LEU A 75 12.40 -0.95 -11.21
CA LEU A 75 11.72 -0.02 -10.30
C LEU A 75 12.70 1.02 -9.73
N PHE A 76 13.97 0.65 -9.55
CA PHE A 76 14.95 1.54 -8.93
C PHE A 76 15.52 2.58 -9.89
N SER A 77 15.28 2.43 -11.18
CA SER A 77 15.59 3.46 -12.19
C SER A 77 14.54 4.57 -12.25
N LEU A 78 13.39 4.40 -11.58
CA LEU A 78 12.27 5.35 -11.61
C LEU A 78 12.30 6.26 -10.38
N GLU A 79 12.02 7.54 -10.60
CA GLU A 79 11.75 8.49 -9.52
C GLU A 79 10.40 8.20 -8.84
N PRO A 80 10.15 8.68 -7.59
CA PRO A 80 8.92 8.38 -6.85
C PRO A 80 7.63 8.69 -7.63
N GLU A 81 7.58 9.84 -8.32
CA GLU A 81 6.43 10.24 -9.13
C GLU A 81 6.26 9.36 -10.37
N GLU A 82 7.34 8.83 -10.94
CA GLU A 82 7.29 7.89 -12.06
C GLU A 82 6.74 6.53 -11.61
N ARG A 83 7.11 6.07 -10.40
CA ARG A 83 6.54 4.86 -9.78
C ARG A 83 5.05 5.02 -9.55
N ALA A 84 4.62 6.18 -9.04
CA ALA A 84 3.21 6.49 -8.84
C ALA A 84 2.45 6.50 -10.18
N ARG A 85 2.99 7.14 -11.23
CA ARG A 85 2.41 7.12 -12.58
C ARG A 85 2.38 5.73 -13.20
N ALA A 86 3.35 4.88 -12.90
CA ALA A 86 3.32 3.48 -13.33
C ALA A 86 2.21 2.66 -12.68
N GLY A 87 1.63 3.15 -11.58
CA GLY A 87 0.52 2.53 -10.87
C GLY A 87 0.88 1.93 -9.51
N LEU A 88 2.01 2.33 -8.92
CA LEU A 88 2.35 1.97 -7.54
C LEU A 88 1.80 3.03 -6.59
N PHE A 89 1.05 2.61 -5.57
CA PHE A 89 0.45 3.47 -4.56
C PHE A 89 0.94 3.08 -3.17
N LEU A 90 1.29 4.08 -2.34
CA LEU A 90 1.63 3.88 -0.94
C LEU A 90 0.66 4.65 -0.04
N ALA A 91 -0.13 3.94 0.76
CA ALA A 91 -0.81 4.52 1.91
C ALA A 91 0.17 4.58 3.08
N PHE A 92 0.44 5.77 3.57
CA PHE A 92 1.44 6.01 4.62
C PHE A 92 0.93 5.61 6.00
N GLN A 93 1.83 5.15 6.87
CA GLN A 93 1.53 4.96 8.29
C GLN A 93 0.97 6.25 8.92
N TYR A 94 1.59 7.39 8.60
CA TYR A 94 1.15 8.73 9.00
C TYR A 94 0.87 9.57 7.76
N PRO A 95 -0.41 9.71 7.35
CA PRO A 95 -0.78 10.49 6.17
C PRO A 95 -0.36 11.97 6.31
N VAL A 96 0.30 12.49 5.26
CA VAL A 96 0.84 13.85 5.24
C VAL A 96 -0.30 14.86 5.12
N GLU A 97 -0.18 16.00 5.82
CA GLU A 97 -1.06 17.15 5.65
C GLU A 97 -0.49 18.08 4.58
N ILE A 98 -1.35 18.59 3.69
CA ILE A 98 -0.97 19.56 2.66
C ILE A 98 -1.84 20.81 2.81
N PRO A 99 -1.46 21.77 3.67
CA PRO A 99 -2.24 22.98 3.88
C PRO A 99 -2.41 23.79 2.59
N GLY A 100 -3.61 24.34 2.38
CA GLY A 100 -3.93 25.17 1.23
C GLY A 100 -4.21 24.42 -0.07
N VAL A 101 -4.06 23.09 -0.12
CA VAL A 101 -4.42 22.27 -1.29
C VAL A 101 -5.64 21.41 -0.93
N SER A 102 -6.78 21.64 -1.60
CA SER A 102 -7.97 20.83 -1.33
C SER A 102 -7.82 19.39 -1.85
N ASN A 103 -8.53 18.44 -1.21
CA ASN A 103 -8.56 17.04 -1.66
C ASN A 103 -9.01 16.93 -3.12
N SER A 104 -10.08 17.64 -3.49
CA SER A 104 -10.58 17.66 -4.88
C SER A 104 -9.53 18.15 -5.86
N ALA A 105 -8.82 19.25 -5.55
CA ALA A 105 -7.79 19.78 -6.43
C ALA A 105 -6.60 18.82 -6.61
N LEU A 106 -6.11 18.23 -5.51
CA LEU A 106 -5.03 17.24 -5.55
C LEU A 106 -5.43 16.02 -6.36
N LEU A 107 -6.62 15.46 -6.07
CA LEU A 107 -7.10 14.25 -6.72
C LEU A 107 -7.35 14.46 -8.22
N ARG A 108 -7.90 15.61 -8.63
CA ARG A 108 -8.10 15.94 -10.04
C ARG A 108 -6.77 16.05 -10.78
N LEU A 109 -5.80 16.76 -10.19
CA LEU A 109 -4.48 16.89 -10.80
C LEU A 109 -3.82 15.52 -10.97
N ALA A 110 -3.82 14.68 -9.93
CA ALA A 110 -3.22 13.36 -9.97
C ALA A 110 -3.94 12.44 -10.97
N TYR A 111 -5.28 12.44 -10.98
CA TYR A 111 -6.09 11.66 -11.91
C TYR A 111 -5.80 12.05 -13.37
N ASN A 112 -5.87 13.35 -13.69
CA ASN A 112 -5.64 13.83 -15.06
C ASN A 112 -4.20 13.56 -15.51
N THR A 113 -3.21 13.66 -14.61
CA THR A 113 -1.83 13.24 -14.92
C THR A 113 -1.77 11.75 -15.34
N LEU A 114 -2.49 10.87 -14.63
CA LEU A 114 -2.55 9.45 -14.99
C LEU A 114 -3.30 9.20 -16.31
N GLN A 115 -4.36 9.97 -16.60
CA GLN A 115 -5.09 9.87 -17.86
C GLN A 115 -4.18 10.26 -19.03
N ASN A 116 -3.44 11.36 -18.90
CA ASN A 116 -2.48 11.79 -19.92
C ASN A 116 -1.41 10.72 -20.21
N GLU A 117 -0.84 10.09 -19.18
CA GLU A 117 0.13 9.00 -19.35
C GLU A 117 -0.48 7.77 -20.06
N ARG A 118 -1.78 7.55 -19.91
CA ARG A 118 -2.53 6.50 -20.60
C ARG A 118 -3.01 6.89 -22.00
N GLY A 119 -2.75 8.14 -22.43
CA GLY A 119 -3.24 8.68 -23.71
C GLY A 119 -4.76 8.91 -23.73
N LEU A 120 -5.37 9.13 -22.59
CA LEU A 120 -6.79 9.42 -22.40
C LEU A 120 -6.99 10.93 -22.17
N GLU A 121 -8.21 11.42 -22.46
CA GLU A 121 -8.57 12.81 -22.22
C GLU A 121 -8.68 13.13 -20.74
N GLU A 122 -8.30 14.35 -20.37
CA GLU A 122 -8.50 14.88 -19.03
C GLU A 122 -9.99 15.09 -18.75
N LEU A 123 -10.42 14.83 -17.52
CA LEU A 123 -11.74 15.21 -17.06
C LEU A 123 -11.78 16.72 -16.74
N ASP A 124 -12.83 17.39 -17.20
CA ASP A 124 -13.11 18.75 -16.77
C ASP A 124 -13.53 18.78 -15.28
N PRO A 125 -13.64 19.97 -14.66
CA PRO A 125 -13.99 20.05 -13.24
C PRO A 125 -15.32 19.41 -12.88
N LEU A 126 -16.35 19.48 -13.74
CA LEU A 126 -17.68 18.94 -13.46
C LEU A 126 -17.68 17.41 -13.60
N GLU A 127 -17.11 16.89 -14.66
CA GLU A 127 -16.94 15.45 -14.88
C GLU A 127 -16.14 14.80 -13.74
N PHE A 128 -15.12 15.49 -13.23
CA PHE A 128 -14.35 15.02 -12.11
C PHE A 128 -15.13 15.07 -10.78
N GLU A 129 -15.99 16.06 -10.57
CA GLU A 129 -16.87 16.11 -9.40
C GLU A 129 -17.84 14.92 -9.39
N ASP A 130 -18.44 14.57 -10.53
CA ASP A 130 -19.31 13.41 -10.67
C ASP A 130 -18.55 12.10 -10.31
N LEU A 131 -17.31 11.95 -10.80
CA LEU A 131 -16.45 10.82 -10.41
C LEU A 131 -16.21 10.79 -8.90
N LEU A 132 -15.89 11.92 -8.27
CA LEU A 132 -15.65 11.99 -6.83
C LEU A 132 -16.90 11.65 -6.02
N GLU A 133 -18.09 12.04 -6.47
CA GLU A 133 -19.35 11.70 -5.80
C GLU A 133 -19.61 10.20 -5.77
N GLU A 134 -19.14 9.45 -6.75
CA GLU A 134 -19.18 8.00 -6.75
C GLU A 134 -18.12 7.40 -5.82
N LYS A 135 -16.87 7.85 -5.98
CA LYS A 135 -15.73 7.27 -5.25
C LYS A 135 -15.79 7.52 -3.75
N ILE A 136 -16.33 8.66 -3.31
CA ILE A 136 -16.43 8.99 -1.88
C ILE A 136 -17.39 8.06 -1.13
N LYS A 137 -18.34 7.44 -1.81
CA LYS A 137 -19.28 6.46 -1.22
C LYS A 137 -18.53 5.18 -0.77
N VAL A 138 -17.46 4.81 -1.45
CA VAL A 138 -16.63 3.64 -1.11
C VAL A 138 -16.04 3.74 0.28
N VAL A 139 -15.76 4.97 0.73
CA VAL A 139 -15.12 5.25 2.02
C VAL A 139 -16.08 5.87 3.05
N GLU A 140 -17.37 5.98 2.72
CA GLU A 140 -18.40 6.57 3.58
C GLU A 140 -17.97 7.92 4.18
N MET A 141 -17.30 8.75 3.38
CA MET A 141 -16.80 10.04 3.81
C MET A 141 -17.79 11.17 3.48
N ASN A 142 -17.91 12.17 4.37
CA ASN A 142 -18.74 13.33 4.11
C ASN A 142 -18.13 14.17 2.97
N PRO A 143 -18.91 14.54 1.92
CA PRO A 143 -18.44 15.32 0.78
C PRO A 143 -17.74 16.64 1.13
N ARG A 144 -18.05 17.26 2.28
CA ARG A 144 -17.38 18.46 2.76
C ARG A 144 -15.87 18.33 2.89
N PHE A 145 -15.34 17.10 3.03
CA PHE A 145 -13.91 16.86 3.11
C PHE A 145 -13.20 17.09 1.77
N LEU A 146 -13.92 17.02 0.65
CA LEU A 146 -13.35 17.24 -0.68
C LEU A 146 -12.85 18.67 -0.87
N SER A 147 -13.52 19.66 -0.27
CA SER A 147 -13.13 21.08 -0.34
C SER A 147 -12.11 21.49 0.72
N ARG A 148 -11.82 20.64 1.72
CA ARG A 148 -10.82 20.91 2.76
C ARG A 148 -9.42 20.58 2.29
N SER A 149 -8.43 21.24 2.88
CA SER A 149 -7.01 20.90 2.68
C SER A 149 -6.75 19.43 3.00
N VAL A 150 -5.87 18.81 2.21
CA VAL A 150 -5.54 17.38 2.35
C VAL A 150 -5.09 17.07 3.76
N ASN A 151 -5.87 16.23 4.45
CA ASN A 151 -5.63 15.71 5.80
C ASN A 151 -5.52 16.76 6.91
N GLU A 152 -5.62 18.08 6.62
CA GLU A 152 -5.46 19.13 7.61
C GLU A 152 -6.61 19.11 8.63
N GLY A 153 -6.26 18.84 9.89
CA GLY A 153 -7.21 18.74 10.99
C GLY A 153 -8.20 17.56 10.86
N PHE A 154 -7.86 16.52 10.10
CA PHE A 154 -8.62 15.28 10.06
C PHE A 154 -8.25 14.41 11.26
N SER A 155 -9.23 13.68 11.80
CA SER A 155 -8.97 12.59 12.73
C SER A 155 -8.18 11.45 12.05
N GLY A 156 -7.59 10.57 12.85
CA GLY A 156 -6.86 9.41 12.31
C GLY A 156 -7.69 8.57 11.34
N GLY A 157 -8.96 8.29 11.71
CA GLY A 157 -9.88 7.54 10.85
C GLY A 157 -10.24 8.28 9.56
N GLU A 158 -10.44 9.60 9.62
CA GLU A 158 -10.71 10.42 8.42
C GLU A 158 -9.49 10.47 7.49
N LYS A 159 -8.26 10.57 8.03
CA LYS A 159 -7.02 10.49 7.24
C LYS A 159 -6.90 9.15 6.50
N LYS A 160 -7.18 8.03 7.19
CA LYS A 160 -7.13 6.71 6.58
C LYS A 160 -8.21 6.50 5.52
N ARG A 161 -9.45 6.96 5.76
CA ARG A 161 -10.50 6.96 4.73
C ARG A 161 -10.10 7.81 3.52
N ASN A 162 -9.44 8.96 3.74
CA ASN A 162 -8.95 9.80 2.66
C ASN A 162 -7.87 9.10 1.81
N GLU A 163 -6.99 8.30 2.42
CA GLU A 163 -6.03 7.47 1.66
C GLU A 163 -6.74 6.42 0.79
N ILE A 164 -7.79 5.77 1.33
CA ILE A 164 -8.58 4.82 0.51
C ILE A 164 -9.39 5.54 -0.58
N LEU A 165 -9.85 6.78 -0.34
CA LEU A 165 -10.44 7.61 -1.40
C LEU A 165 -9.42 7.91 -2.50
N GLN A 166 -8.17 8.25 -2.15
CA GLN A 166 -7.10 8.42 -3.12
C GLN A 166 -6.87 7.13 -3.93
N MET A 167 -6.80 5.97 -3.26
CA MET A 167 -6.71 4.67 -3.92
C MET A 167 -7.89 4.42 -4.87
N ALA A 168 -9.12 4.77 -4.46
CA ALA A 168 -10.33 4.59 -5.26
C ALA A 168 -10.35 5.47 -6.53
N VAL A 169 -9.79 6.68 -6.46
CA VAL A 169 -9.72 7.62 -7.58
C VAL A 169 -8.58 7.28 -8.53
N LEU A 170 -7.41 6.91 -7.99
CA LEU A 170 -6.19 6.69 -8.78
C LEU A 170 -6.12 5.27 -9.39
N GLU A 171 -6.89 4.32 -8.86
CA GLU A 171 -6.97 2.93 -9.34
C GLU A 171 -5.60 2.31 -9.61
N PRO A 172 -4.75 2.19 -8.56
CA PRO A 172 -3.40 1.68 -8.73
C PRO A 172 -3.39 0.20 -9.12
N LYS A 173 -2.33 -0.22 -9.82
CA LYS A 173 -2.05 -1.63 -10.13
C LYS A 173 -1.53 -2.38 -8.90
N LEU A 174 -0.77 -1.70 -8.05
CA LEU A 174 -0.26 -2.23 -6.79
C LEU A 174 -0.42 -1.18 -5.70
N ALA A 175 -1.23 -1.48 -4.68
CA ALA A 175 -1.35 -0.68 -3.48
C ALA A 175 -0.55 -1.31 -2.33
N ILE A 176 0.29 -0.51 -1.69
CA ILE A 176 0.99 -0.86 -0.45
C ILE A 176 0.32 -0.09 0.69
N LEU A 177 -0.26 -0.81 1.65
CA LEU A 177 -0.98 -0.24 2.79
C LEU A 177 -0.10 -0.41 4.05
N ASP A 178 0.64 0.66 4.42
CA ASP A 178 1.58 0.59 5.55
C ASP A 178 0.87 0.97 6.86
N GLU A 179 0.64 -0.04 7.71
CA GLU A 179 -0.04 0.07 9.01
C GLU A 179 -1.33 0.91 8.96
N THR A 180 -2.15 0.69 7.92
CA THR A 180 -3.40 1.44 7.68
C THR A 180 -4.45 1.19 8.77
N ASP A 181 -4.30 0.15 9.56
CA ASP A 181 -5.13 -0.23 10.70
C ASP A 181 -4.69 0.43 12.03
N SER A 182 -3.55 1.10 12.05
CA SER A 182 -3.02 1.71 13.28
C SER A 182 -3.89 2.87 13.76
N GLY A 183 -4.29 2.82 15.05
CA GLY A 183 -5.08 3.88 15.68
C GLY A 183 -6.54 3.97 15.25
N LEU A 184 -7.05 3.00 14.47
CA LEU A 184 -8.45 2.94 14.08
C LEU A 184 -9.31 2.23 15.13
N ASP A 185 -10.51 2.77 15.38
CA ASP A 185 -11.57 2.04 16.02
C ASP A 185 -12.16 0.96 15.08
N ILE A 186 -13.04 0.12 15.59
CA ILE A 186 -13.60 -1.02 14.85
C ILE A 186 -14.40 -0.55 13.63
N ASP A 187 -15.13 0.55 13.74
CA ASP A 187 -16.02 1.03 12.68
C ASP A 187 -15.20 1.66 11.54
N ALA A 188 -14.21 2.49 11.88
CA ALA A 188 -13.27 3.03 10.89
C ALA A 188 -12.48 1.92 10.19
N LEU A 189 -12.03 0.88 10.92
CA LEU A 189 -11.35 -0.27 10.35
C LEU A 189 -12.23 -1.03 9.36
N ARG A 190 -13.52 -1.24 9.67
CA ARG A 190 -14.48 -1.90 8.78
C ARG A 190 -14.68 -1.13 7.48
N ILE A 191 -14.83 0.20 7.56
CA ILE A 191 -15.01 1.07 6.38
C ILE A 191 -13.75 1.00 5.49
N VAL A 192 -12.57 1.16 6.07
CA VAL A 192 -11.29 1.07 5.35
C VAL A 192 -11.16 -0.29 4.67
N ALA A 193 -11.40 -1.38 5.40
CA ALA A 193 -11.31 -2.73 4.85
C ALA A 193 -12.36 -3.00 3.77
N SER A 194 -13.60 -2.52 3.95
CA SER A 194 -14.65 -2.59 2.93
C SER A 194 -14.25 -1.85 1.67
N GLY A 195 -13.68 -0.64 1.81
CA GLY A 195 -13.18 0.15 0.70
C GLY A 195 -12.09 -0.61 -0.07
N VAL A 196 -11.09 -1.14 0.61
CA VAL A 196 -10.03 -1.95 -0.04
C VAL A 196 -10.62 -3.14 -0.78
N ASN A 197 -11.52 -3.92 -0.14
CA ASN A 197 -12.13 -5.09 -0.77
C ASN A 197 -12.95 -4.73 -2.02
N GLN A 198 -13.63 -3.58 -2.04
CA GLN A 198 -14.37 -3.11 -3.22
C GLN A 198 -13.44 -2.70 -4.39
N LEU A 199 -12.22 -2.30 -4.08
CA LEU A 199 -11.23 -1.87 -5.07
C LEU A 199 -10.35 -3.03 -5.59
N LEU A 200 -10.42 -4.20 -4.96
CA LEU A 200 -9.72 -5.40 -5.44
C LEU A 200 -10.32 -5.90 -6.74
N THR A 201 -9.46 -6.12 -7.72
CA THR A 201 -9.80 -6.65 -9.04
C THR A 201 -8.82 -7.76 -9.43
N PRO A 202 -9.12 -8.57 -10.48
CA PRO A 202 -8.16 -9.55 -11.00
C PRO A 202 -6.87 -8.93 -11.57
N ASP A 203 -6.87 -7.61 -11.85
CA ASP A 203 -5.79 -6.91 -12.54
C ASP A 203 -4.90 -6.09 -11.61
N ASN A 204 -5.30 -5.88 -10.35
CA ASN A 204 -4.50 -5.18 -9.34
C ASN A 204 -4.09 -6.11 -8.19
N ALA A 205 -3.21 -5.63 -7.34
CA ALA A 205 -2.78 -6.35 -6.15
C ALA A 205 -2.64 -5.41 -4.94
N VAL A 206 -2.67 -5.98 -3.75
CA VAL A 206 -2.49 -5.25 -2.50
C VAL A 206 -1.43 -5.93 -1.63
N ILE A 207 -0.50 -5.14 -1.10
CA ILE A 207 0.41 -5.53 -0.02
C ILE A 207 -0.04 -4.79 1.24
N MET A 208 -0.46 -5.51 2.26
CA MET A 208 -0.76 -4.97 3.58
C MET A 208 0.44 -5.17 4.49
N VAL A 209 0.95 -4.09 5.05
CA VAL A 209 1.95 -4.15 6.12
C VAL A 209 1.23 -3.91 7.43
N THR A 210 1.21 -4.90 8.31
CA THR A 210 0.56 -4.80 9.61
C THR A 210 1.23 -5.72 10.64
N HIS A 211 1.10 -5.39 11.89
CA HIS A 211 1.47 -6.24 13.00
C HIS A 211 0.22 -6.79 13.74
N TYR A 212 -0.99 -6.43 13.28
CA TYR A 212 -2.25 -6.87 13.84
C TYR A 212 -3.01 -7.79 12.89
N GLN A 213 -3.45 -8.92 13.39
CA GLN A 213 -4.31 -9.85 12.65
C GLN A 213 -5.70 -9.25 12.38
N ARG A 214 -6.13 -8.28 13.17
CA ARG A 214 -7.49 -7.73 13.11
C ARG A 214 -7.88 -7.23 11.72
N LEU A 215 -6.97 -6.59 10.99
CA LEU A 215 -7.20 -6.18 9.60
C LEU A 215 -7.40 -7.40 8.68
N LEU A 216 -6.63 -8.46 8.89
CA LEU A 216 -6.64 -9.67 8.05
C LEU A 216 -7.93 -10.51 8.21
N ASN A 217 -8.75 -10.23 9.24
CA ASN A 217 -10.08 -10.80 9.37
C ASN A 217 -11.09 -10.16 8.40
N TYR A 218 -10.83 -8.94 7.94
CA TYR A 218 -11.67 -8.21 6.99
C TYR A 218 -11.14 -8.25 5.57
N ILE A 219 -9.81 -8.19 5.39
CA ILE A 219 -9.13 -8.33 4.11
C ILE A 219 -8.31 -9.61 4.18
N VAL A 220 -8.85 -10.69 3.63
CA VAL A 220 -8.23 -12.02 3.73
C VAL A 220 -7.06 -12.12 2.74
N PRO A 221 -5.81 -12.29 3.22
CA PRO A 221 -4.67 -12.41 2.32
C PRO A 221 -4.59 -13.80 1.67
N ASP A 222 -4.11 -13.83 0.42
CA ASP A 222 -3.69 -15.06 -0.26
C ASP A 222 -2.36 -15.56 0.33
N TYR A 223 -1.46 -14.63 0.69
CA TYR A 223 -0.15 -14.91 1.25
C TYR A 223 0.13 -14.06 2.48
N VAL A 224 0.74 -14.69 3.48
CA VAL A 224 1.27 -14.04 4.68
C VAL A 224 2.78 -14.26 4.72
N HIS A 225 3.53 -13.16 4.77
CA HIS A 225 4.99 -13.15 4.86
C HIS A 225 5.40 -12.64 6.23
N VAL A 226 6.30 -13.35 6.89
CA VAL A 226 6.84 -12.92 8.18
C VAL A 226 8.20 -12.29 7.97
N MET A 227 8.30 -11.02 8.33
CA MET A 227 9.56 -10.28 8.26
C MET A 227 10.24 -10.25 9.65
N SER A 228 11.51 -10.60 9.68
CA SER A 228 12.35 -10.55 10.87
C SER A 228 13.79 -10.20 10.48
N GLY A 229 14.41 -9.25 11.19
CA GLY A 229 15.79 -8.86 10.97
C GLY A 229 16.10 -8.42 9.54
N GLY A 230 15.15 -7.78 8.85
CA GLY A 230 15.32 -7.29 7.47
C GLY A 230 15.16 -8.35 6.37
N ARG A 231 14.61 -9.52 6.69
CA ARG A 231 14.37 -10.64 5.76
C ARG A 231 12.96 -11.18 5.88
N ILE A 232 12.41 -11.75 4.81
CA ILE A 232 11.24 -12.63 4.88
C ILE A 232 11.74 -14.01 5.32
N VAL A 233 11.36 -14.40 6.55
CA VAL A 233 11.84 -15.66 7.17
C VAL A 233 10.83 -16.80 7.00
N LYS A 234 9.57 -16.50 6.73
CA LYS A 234 8.52 -17.51 6.50
C LYS A 234 7.43 -16.93 5.62
N THR A 235 6.92 -17.75 4.72
CA THR A 235 5.73 -17.44 3.91
C THR A 235 4.71 -18.56 4.07
N GLY A 236 3.44 -18.22 4.16
CA GLY A 236 2.32 -19.17 4.28
C GLY A 236 1.00 -18.55 3.85
N GLY A 237 -0.09 -19.27 4.02
CA GLY A 237 -1.45 -18.76 3.84
C GLY A 237 -1.96 -18.00 5.06
N LYS A 238 -3.26 -17.69 5.06
CA LYS A 238 -3.94 -17.00 6.17
C LYS A 238 -3.76 -17.67 7.55
N GLU A 239 -3.56 -19.00 7.58
CA GLU A 239 -3.35 -19.79 8.80
C GLU A 239 -2.06 -19.35 9.54
N LEU A 240 -1.06 -18.85 8.80
CA LEU A 240 0.17 -18.34 9.38
C LEU A 240 -0.09 -17.11 10.26
N ALA A 241 -1.02 -16.23 9.86
CA ALA A 241 -1.41 -15.08 10.67
C ALA A 241 -2.05 -15.52 12.02
N LEU A 242 -2.90 -16.56 11.99
CA LEU A 242 -3.51 -17.15 13.21
C LEU A 242 -2.44 -17.76 14.12
N GLU A 243 -1.45 -18.46 13.54
CA GLU A 243 -0.34 -19.03 14.28
C GLU A 243 0.51 -17.96 14.98
N LEU A 244 0.75 -16.83 14.28
CA LEU A 244 1.50 -15.69 14.84
C LEU A 244 0.76 -15.01 15.99
N GLU A 245 -0.57 -14.88 15.91
CA GLU A 245 -1.36 -14.34 17.00
C GLU A 245 -1.34 -15.26 18.23
N ALA A 246 -1.49 -16.56 18.02
CA ALA A 246 -1.56 -17.53 19.10
C ALA A 246 -0.20 -17.74 19.79
N ARG A 247 0.91 -17.71 19.06
CA ARG A 247 2.26 -18.12 19.55
C ARG A 247 3.26 -16.96 19.65
N GLY A 248 2.91 -15.76 19.13
CA GLY A 248 3.86 -14.67 18.99
C GLY A 248 4.91 -14.94 17.90
N TYR A 249 6.01 -14.19 17.92
CA TYR A 249 7.09 -14.27 16.92
C TYR A 249 8.34 -15.01 17.39
N ASP A 250 8.44 -15.38 18.69
CA ASP A 250 9.69 -15.89 19.28
C ASP A 250 10.13 -17.25 18.72
N TRP A 251 9.18 -18.09 18.33
CA TRP A 251 9.47 -19.40 17.72
C TRP A 251 10.13 -19.30 16.34
N LEU A 252 10.00 -18.16 15.65
CA LEU A 252 10.64 -17.91 14.36
C LEU A 252 12.12 -17.53 14.50
N LYS A 253 12.54 -17.01 15.65
CA LYS A 253 13.95 -16.68 15.93
C LYS A 253 14.83 -17.93 16.04
N ALA A 254 14.24 -19.06 16.36
CA ALA A 254 14.95 -20.35 16.45
C ALA A 254 15.12 -21.05 15.09
N ALA A 255 14.48 -20.53 14.02
CA ALA A 255 14.49 -21.09 12.67
C ALA A 255 15.28 -20.25 11.66
N ALA A 256 15.83 -19.10 12.08
CA ALA A 256 16.69 -18.21 11.34
C ALA A 256 18.14 -18.31 11.84
#